data_9d5a9f65d876e52172cc1bf09686d4fe
#
_entry.id   9d5a9f65d876e52172cc1bf09686d4fe
#
_cell.length_a   1.000
_cell.length_b   1.000
_cell.length_c   1.000
_cell.angle_alpha   90.00
_cell.angle_beta   90.00
_cell.angle_gamma   90.00
#
_symmetry.space_group_name_H-M   'P 1'
#
loop_
_entity.id
_entity.type
_entity.pdbx_description
1 polymer ?
#
loop_
_entity_poly.entity_id
_entity_poly.type
_entity_poly.pdbx_seq_one_letter_code
_entity_poly.pdbx_strand_id
1 'polypeptide(L)'
;GKEFMQKYHPMGSLAPRDVVARSIDNEMKVRGDDYVFLDITHRDPKETVSHFPNIYRKCLSIGIDITKEMIPVAPAAHYCCGGDLNGETSIRRLYALGETSCTGLHGANRLASNSLTEAVVYADQAARHSAAHLHEYGLQKGIPAWNADGTTATEEMVLITQNAKEMQQIMSNYVGIVRSNLRLERALRRLEIIFKENEELYLKSTPTKELCELRNMIDVGYLIIKQA
;
A
#
# COMPACT_ATOMS: atom_id res chain seq x y z
N GLY A 1 4.01 -29.12 6.19
CA GLY A 1 4.95 -28.04 5.92
C GLY A 1 6.17 -28.18 6.82
N LYS A 2 7.28 -27.60 6.41
CA LYS A 2 8.49 -27.56 7.26
C LYS A 2 8.70 -26.13 7.72
N GLU A 3 9.05 -25.95 8.99
CA GLU A 3 9.52 -24.66 9.49
C GLU A 3 10.78 -24.23 8.72
N PHE A 4 10.82 -23.01 8.25
CA PHE A 4 11.94 -22.50 7.44
C PHE A 4 12.70 -21.34 8.12
N MET A 5 12.12 -20.69 9.13
CA MET A 5 12.71 -19.51 9.74
C MET A 5 14.07 -19.76 10.39
N GLN A 6 14.34 -20.97 10.87
CA GLN A 6 15.62 -21.35 11.48
C GLN A 6 16.82 -21.21 10.53
N LYS A 7 16.62 -21.30 9.21
CA LYS A 7 17.70 -21.08 8.23
C LYS A 7 18.06 -19.61 8.03
N TYR A 8 17.19 -18.69 8.49
CA TYR A 8 17.37 -17.24 8.34
C TYR A 8 17.83 -16.57 9.63
N HIS A 9 17.37 -17.05 10.78
CA HIS A 9 17.71 -16.45 12.07
C HIS A 9 17.63 -17.45 13.22
N PRO A 10 18.57 -17.42 14.20
CA PRO A 10 18.58 -18.34 15.34
C PRO A 10 17.30 -18.32 16.19
N MET A 11 16.64 -17.18 16.29
CA MET A 11 15.36 -17.04 17.00
C MET A 11 14.14 -17.57 16.20
N GLY A 12 14.35 -18.11 15.01
CA GLY A 12 13.26 -18.64 14.18
C GLY A 12 12.14 -17.62 13.97
N SER A 13 10.90 -18.04 14.16
CA SER A 13 9.71 -17.21 13.98
C SER A 13 9.58 -16.03 14.97
N LEU A 14 10.41 -15.99 16.02
CA LEU A 14 10.48 -14.89 16.98
C LEU A 14 11.56 -13.85 16.62
N ALA A 15 12.19 -13.95 15.46
CA ALA A 15 13.13 -12.97 14.95
C ALA A 15 12.46 -11.58 14.77
N PRO A 16 13.25 -10.49 14.66
CA PRO A 16 12.72 -9.17 14.33
C PRO A 16 11.80 -9.20 13.10
N ARG A 17 10.73 -8.41 13.14
CA ARG A 17 9.66 -8.48 12.11
C ARG A 17 10.13 -8.24 10.69
N ASP A 18 11.11 -7.36 10.49
CA ASP A 18 11.73 -7.13 9.19
C ASP A 18 12.47 -8.35 8.66
N VAL A 19 13.18 -9.10 9.54
CA VAL A 19 13.82 -10.35 9.17
C VAL A 19 12.77 -11.41 8.78
N VAL A 20 11.72 -11.56 9.59
CA VAL A 20 10.62 -12.50 9.31
C VAL A 20 9.94 -12.16 7.97
N ALA A 21 9.60 -10.89 7.75
CA ALA A 21 8.94 -10.45 6.51
C ALA A 21 9.80 -10.70 5.27
N ARG A 22 11.10 -10.37 5.31
CA ARG A 22 12.03 -10.64 4.20
C ARG A 22 12.23 -12.13 3.94
N SER A 23 12.25 -12.94 4.99
CA SER A 23 12.39 -14.39 4.87
C SER A 23 11.15 -15.01 4.22
N ILE A 24 9.96 -14.58 4.61
CA ILE A 24 8.70 -15.02 4.01
C ILE A 24 8.66 -14.61 2.53
N ASP A 25 8.97 -13.34 2.21
CA ASP A 25 9.01 -12.84 0.84
C ASP A 25 9.97 -13.68 -0.04
N ASN A 26 11.14 -14.02 0.49
CA ASN A 26 12.10 -14.85 -0.22
C ASN A 26 11.58 -16.27 -0.46
N GLU A 27 11.01 -16.94 0.56
CA GLU A 27 10.44 -18.27 0.40
C GLU A 27 9.32 -18.32 -0.63
N MET A 28 8.41 -17.34 -0.58
CA MET A 28 7.31 -17.23 -1.54
C MET A 28 7.85 -17.06 -2.96
N LYS A 29 8.80 -16.15 -3.18
CA LYS A 29 9.34 -15.86 -4.52
C LYS A 29 10.19 -16.98 -5.11
N VAL A 30 10.98 -17.67 -4.28
CA VAL A 30 11.81 -18.79 -4.73
C VAL A 30 10.95 -20.00 -5.12
N ARG A 31 9.83 -20.20 -4.43
CA ARG A 31 8.93 -21.35 -4.67
C ARG A 31 7.82 -21.03 -5.68
N GLY A 32 7.50 -19.75 -5.90
CA GLY A 32 6.35 -19.33 -6.67
C GLY A 32 5.04 -19.45 -5.90
N ASP A 33 5.09 -19.46 -4.56
CA ASP A 33 3.92 -19.53 -3.69
C ASP A 33 3.36 -18.12 -3.43
N ASP A 34 2.04 -18.00 -3.29
CA ASP A 34 1.36 -16.73 -2.98
C ASP A 34 1.34 -16.41 -1.48
N TYR A 35 1.59 -17.39 -0.62
CA TYR A 35 1.59 -17.28 0.84
C TYR A 35 2.42 -18.36 1.51
N VAL A 36 2.71 -18.18 2.78
CA VAL A 36 3.21 -19.21 3.69
C VAL A 36 2.19 -19.45 4.81
N PHE A 37 2.41 -20.48 5.61
CA PHE A 37 1.52 -20.77 6.73
C PHE A 37 2.10 -20.32 8.07
N LEU A 38 1.28 -19.62 8.85
CA LEU A 38 1.52 -19.40 10.27
C LEU A 38 0.80 -20.48 11.08
N ASP A 39 1.57 -21.29 11.81
CA ASP A 39 1.05 -22.38 12.62
C ASP A 39 1.05 -22.00 14.10
N ILE A 40 -0.13 -21.94 14.70
CA ILE A 40 -0.35 -21.75 16.15
C ILE A 40 -1.14 -22.92 16.75
N THR A 41 -1.42 -23.97 15.99
CA THR A 41 -2.25 -25.11 16.39
C THR A 41 -1.65 -25.94 17.53
N HIS A 42 -0.34 -25.79 17.77
CA HIS A 42 0.37 -26.44 18.86
C HIS A 42 0.11 -25.81 20.24
N ARG A 43 -0.56 -24.65 20.30
CA ARG A 43 -0.91 -23.95 21.54
C ARG A 43 -2.26 -24.40 22.09
N ASP A 44 -2.48 -24.18 23.39
CA ASP A 44 -3.78 -24.43 24.00
C ASP A 44 -4.87 -23.57 23.31
N PRO A 45 -5.97 -24.18 22.84
CA PRO A 45 -7.03 -23.45 22.14
C PRO A 45 -7.66 -22.32 22.95
N LYS A 46 -7.86 -22.51 24.26
CA LYS A 46 -8.47 -21.48 25.12
C LYS A 46 -7.53 -20.30 25.33
N GLU A 47 -6.25 -20.56 25.53
CA GLU A 47 -5.24 -19.51 25.62
C GLU A 47 -5.13 -18.75 24.31
N THR A 48 -5.13 -19.43 23.18
CA THR A 48 -5.07 -18.81 21.85
C THR A 48 -6.24 -17.87 21.61
N VAL A 49 -7.46 -18.32 21.88
CA VAL A 49 -8.66 -17.49 21.72
C VAL A 49 -8.69 -16.30 22.69
N SER A 50 -8.27 -16.52 23.94
CA SER A 50 -8.19 -15.45 24.94
C SER A 50 -7.13 -14.40 24.60
N HIS A 51 -5.98 -14.81 24.07
CA HIS A 51 -4.89 -13.90 23.70
C HIS A 51 -5.16 -13.11 22.40
N PHE A 52 -5.82 -13.74 21.45
CA PHE A 52 -6.07 -13.19 20.11
C PHE A 52 -7.55 -13.18 19.71
N PRO A 53 -8.47 -12.60 20.52
CA PRO A 53 -9.91 -12.73 20.29
C PRO A 53 -10.38 -12.10 18.97
N ASN A 54 -9.75 -11.01 18.55
CA ASN A 54 -10.10 -10.31 17.32
C ASN A 54 -9.60 -11.06 16.07
N ILE A 55 -8.37 -11.59 16.13
CA ILE A 55 -7.80 -12.40 15.05
C ILE A 55 -8.60 -13.69 14.91
N TYR A 56 -8.91 -14.36 16.03
CA TYR A 56 -9.75 -15.56 16.01
C TYR A 56 -11.10 -15.32 15.33
N ARG A 57 -11.84 -14.28 15.76
CA ARG A 57 -13.12 -13.95 15.12
C ARG A 57 -13.00 -13.63 13.64
N LYS A 58 -11.96 -12.89 13.25
CA LYS A 58 -11.74 -12.54 11.84
C LYS A 58 -11.43 -13.78 11.01
N CYS A 59 -10.53 -14.64 11.46
CA CYS A 59 -10.20 -15.89 10.77
C CYS A 59 -11.42 -16.81 10.68
N LEU A 60 -12.16 -16.97 11.77
CA LEU A 60 -13.39 -17.78 11.79
C LEU A 60 -14.45 -17.27 10.81
N SER A 61 -14.57 -15.94 10.64
CA SER A 61 -15.54 -15.34 9.69
C SER A 61 -15.24 -15.65 8.23
N ILE A 62 -14.03 -16.11 7.92
CA ILE A 62 -13.62 -16.56 6.57
C ILE A 62 -13.37 -18.07 6.52
N GLY A 63 -13.86 -18.81 7.51
CA GLY A 63 -13.84 -20.27 7.55
C GLY A 63 -12.55 -20.89 8.12
N ILE A 64 -11.65 -20.12 8.74
CA ILE A 64 -10.38 -20.62 9.31
C ILE A 64 -10.47 -20.64 10.84
N ASP A 65 -10.45 -21.84 11.43
CA ASP A 65 -10.33 -22.01 12.88
C ASP A 65 -8.84 -22.13 13.26
N ILE A 66 -8.23 -21.03 13.71
CA ILE A 66 -6.80 -20.95 14.03
C ILE A 66 -6.35 -21.88 15.16
N THR A 67 -7.28 -22.47 15.89
CA THR A 67 -6.99 -23.48 16.90
C THR A 67 -6.81 -24.89 16.31
N LYS A 68 -7.18 -25.08 15.05
CA LYS A 68 -7.13 -26.37 14.34
C LYS A 68 -6.41 -26.30 13.01
N GLU A 69 -6.34 -25.13 12.41
CA GLU A 69 -5.83 -24.91 11.05
C GLU A 69 -4.77 -23.82 11.01
N MET A 70 -3.81 -23.97 10.12
CA MET A 70 -2.78 -22.95 9.88
C MET A 70 -3.36 -21.76 9.11
N ILE A 71 -2.86 -20.57 9.42
CA ILE A 71 -3.29 -19.33 8.80
C ILE A 71 -2.42 -19.02 7.57
N PRO A 72 -2.97 -18.85 6.36
CA PRO A 72 -2.19 -18.35 5.23
C PRO A 72 -1.81 -16.88 5.46
N VAL A 73 -0.52 -16.58 5.33
CA VAL A 73 0.02 -15.23 5.56
C VAL A 73 1.01 -14.85 4.47
N ALA A 74 1.00 -13.57 4.11
CA ALA A 74 1.98 -12.96 3.22
C ALA A 74 2.43 -11.61 3.80
N PRO A 75 3.66 -11.15 3.53
CA PRO A 75 4.09 -9.81 3.90
C PRO A 75 3.27 -8.77 3.15
N ALA A 76 2.95 -7.67 3.83
CA ALA A 76 2.28 -6.53 3.22
C ALA A 76 3.03 -5.24 3.57
N ALA A 77 2.92 -4.22 2.72
CA ALA A 77 3.34 -2.87 3.05
C ALA A 77 2.53 -2.39 4.26
N HIS A 78 3.21 -1.83 5.25
CA HIS A 78 2.58 -1.44 6.51
C HIS A 78 2.48 0.07 6.68
N TYR A 79 3.50 0.82 6.24
CA TYR A 79 3.55 2.26 6.39
C TYR A 79 4.46 2.91 5.35
N CYS A 80 4.02 4.03 4.77
CA CYS A 80 4.82 4.88 3.90
C CYS A 80 5.66 5.85 4.73
N CYS A 81 6.96 5.98 4.45
CA CYS A 81 7.90 6.80 5.20
C CYS A 81 8.51 7.87 4.29
N GLY A 82 8.49 9.13 4.75
CA GLY A 82 9.15 10.23 4.04
C GLY A 82 8.34 11.55 4.02
N GLY A 83 8.87 12.70 3.54
CA GLY A 83 8.12 13.93 3.26
C GLY A 83 8.58 15.26 3.89
N ASP A 84 7.75 16.31 3.83
CA ASP A 84 8.10 17.70 4.09
C ASP A 84 7.68 18.21 5.48
N LEU A 85 8.41 19.27 6.00
CA LEU A 85 8.40 19.66 7.41
C LEU A 85 7.15 20.37 7.93
N ASN A 86 6.32 20.99 7.08
CA ASN A 86 5.10 21.73 7.48
C ASN A 86 3.81 21.17 6.86
N GLY A 87 3.89 20.05 6.17
CA GLY A 87 2.75 19.43 5.50
C GLY A 87 2.31 20.16 4.22
N GLU A 88 2.86 21.33 3.89
CA GLU A 88 2.60 21.99 2.62
C GLU A 88 3.34 21.25 1.51
N THR A 89 2.63 20.93 0.43
CA THR A 89 3.23 20.33 -0.76
C THR A 89 3.85 21.40 -1.67
N SER A 90 4.52 21.00 -2.74
CA SER A 90 4.98 21.94 -3.78
C SER A 90 3.84 22.65 -4.52
N ILE A 91 2.61 22.19 -4.32
CA ILE A 91 1.41 22.83 -4.88
C ILE A 91 0.85 23.77 -3.82
N ARG A 92 0.83 25.08 -4.15
CA ARG A 92 0.30 26.09 -3.23
C ARG A 92 -1.10 25.77 -2.74
N ARG A 93 -1.35 25.85 -1.43
CA ARG A 93 -2.63 25.60 -0.75
C ARG A 93 -3.02 24.12 -0.68
N LEU A 94 -2.14 23.21 -1.06
CA LEU A 94 -2.35 21.78 -0.90
C LEU A 94 -1.42 21.24 0.19
N TYR A 95 -2.01 20.63 1.21
CA TYR A 95 -1.31 20.04 2.35
C TYR A 95 -1.43 18.52 2.31
N ALA A 96 -0.39 17.82 2.73
CA ALA A 96 -0.38 16.39 2.95
C ALA A 96 0.02 16.12 4.41
N LEU A 97 -0.78 15.34 5.14
CA LEU A 97 -0.63 15.10 6.57
C LEU A 97 -0.66 13.63 6.90
N GLY A 98 0.10 13.23 7.92
CA GLY A 98 0.20 11.83 8.36
C GLY A 98 0.94 10.96 7.36
N GLU A 99 0.55 9.70 7.24
CA GLU A 99 1.25 8.69 6.43
C GLU A 99 1.45 9.12 4.97
N THR A 100 0.46 9.78 4.38
CA THR A 100 0.52 10.24 2.98
C THR A 100 1.53 11.37 2.76
N SER A 101 1.92 12.10 3.81
CA SER A 101 2.84 13.24 3.70
C SER A 101 4.28 12.82 3.49
N CYS A 102 4.65 11.62 3.94
CA CYS A 102 6.00 11.11 3.74
C CYS A 102 7.10 12.00 4.34
N THR A 103 6.98 12.37 5.64
CA THR A 103 7.80 13.41 6.32
C THR A 103 9.28 13.09 6.52
N GLY A 104 9.75 11.88 6.24
CA GLY A 104 11.11 11.43 6.54
C GLY A 104 11.36 11.08 8.02
N LEU A 105 10.40 11.39 8.92
CA LEU A 105 10.54 11.18 10.37
C LEU A 105 10.88 9.73 10.73
N HIS A 106 10.36 8.78 9.99
CA HIS A 106 10.45 7.37 10.33
C HIS A 106 11.65 6.64 9.71
N GLY A 107 12.41 7.29 8.84
CA GLY A 107 13.50 6.64 8.11
C GLY A 107 13.02 5.40 7.35
N ALA A 108 13.78 4.32 7.39
CA ALA A 108 13.45 3.09 6.67
C ALA A 108 12.43 2.19 7.40
N ASN A 109 12.15 2.42 8.68
CA ASN A 109 11.23 1.58 9.46
C ASN A 109 10.63 2.34 10.64
N ARG A 110 9.33 2.56 10.60
CA ARG A 110 8.59 3.31 11.61
C ARG A 110 8.53 2.59 12.96
N LEU A 111 8.80 3.30 14.05
CA LEU A 111 8.50 2.84 15.41
C LEU A 111 6.99 2.79 15.65
N ALA A 112 6.56 1.79 16.42
CA ALA A 112 5.16 1.63 16.79
C ALA A 112 4.60 2.89 17.45
N SER A 113 3.35 3.24 17.11
CA SER A 113 2.58 4.40 17.59
C SER A 113 3.06 5.78 17.11
N ASN A 114 4.26 5.93 16.54
CA ASN A 114 4.75 7.24 16.09
C ASN A 114 3.93 7.82 14.93
N SER A 115 3.22 7.01 14.16
CA SER A 115 2.34 7.47 13.08
C SER A 115 1.22 8.39 13.56
N LEU A 116 0.61 8.09 14.71
CA LEU A 116 -0.44 8.94 15.28
C LEU A 116 0.11 10.28 15.78
N THR A 117 1.28 10.25 16.43
CA THR A 117 1.96 11.46 16.89
C THR A 117 2.35 12.35 15.71
N GLU A 118 2.91 11.78 14.65
CA GLU A 118 3.21 12.48 13.40
C GLU A 118 1.97 13.16 12.83
N ALA A 119 0.89 12.41 12.65
CA ALA A 119 -0.34 12.94 12.07
C ALA A 119 -0.91 14.12 12.85
N VAL A 120 -0.93 14.04 14.19
CA VAL A 120 -1.44 15.11 15.06
C VAL A 120 -0.56 16.35 15.02
N VAL A 121 0.78 16.20 15.11
CA VAL A 121 1.72 17.32 15.10
C VAL A 121 1.66 18.08 13.78
N TYR A 122 1.73 17.36 12.65
CA TYR A 122 1.69 18.01 11.33
C TYR A 122 0.31 18.59 11.00
N ALA A 123 -0.78 17.98 11.50
CA ALA A 123 -2.12 18.57 11.36
C ALA A 123 -2.24 19.92 12.10
N ASP A 124 -1.73 20.02 13.33
CA ASP A 124 -1.69 21.28 14.07
C ASP A 124 -0.85 22.34 13.34
N GLN A 125 0.34 21.97 12.85
CA GLN A 125 1.21 22.89 12.12
C GLN A 125 0.55 23.37 10.82
N ALA A 126 -0.03 22.48 10.03
CA ALA A 126 -0.72 22.85 8.79
C ALA A 126 -1.96 23.72 9.06
N ALA A 127 -2.70 23.45 10.14
CA ALA A 127 -3.84 24.28 10.55
C ALA A 127 -3.41 25.71 10.89
N ARG A 128 -2.32 25.86 11.66
CA ARG A 128 -1.75 27.17 12.00
C ARG A 128 -1.25 27.91 10.75
N HIS A 129 -0.51 27.20 9.89
CA HIS A 129 0.00 27.77 8.65
C HIS A 129 -1.13 28.22 7.72
N SER A 130 -2.12 27.38 7.46
CA SER A 130 -3.26 27.72 6.61
C SER A 130 -4.11 28.87 7.19
N ALA A 131 -4.31 28.91 8.51
CA ALA A 131 -5.03 29.99 9.18
C ALA A 131 -4.30 31.35 9.02
N ALA A 132 -2.98 31.35 9.16
CA ALA A 132 -2.16 32.55 9.02
C ALA A 132 -2.20 33.13 7.59
N HIS A 133 -2.33 32.27 6.56
CA HIS A 133 -2.29 32.65 5.15
C HIS A 133 -3.68 32.71 4.48
N LEU A 134 -4.75 32.37 5.22
CA LEU A 134 -6.11 32.29 4.65
C LEU A 134 -6.57 33.61 4.00
N HIS A 135 -6.18 34.74 4.57
CA HIS A 135 -6.54 36.06 4.07
C HIS A 135 -5.83 36.46 2.76
N GLU A 136 -4.73 35.79 2.41
CA GLU A 136 -4.01 36.02 1.16
C GLU A 136 -4.75 35.47 -0.07
N TYR A 137 -5.73 34.59 0.16
CA TYR A 137 -6.38 33.84 -0.88
C TYR A 137 -7.89 34.08 -0.88
N GLY A 138 -8.41 34.61 -1.99
CA GLY A 138 -9.85 34.64 -2.22
C GLY A 138 -10.41 33.26 -2.59
N LEU A 139 -11.72 33.10 -2.45
CA LEU A 139 -12.41 31.92 -2.97
C LEU A 139 -12.32 31.90 -4.51
N GLN A 140 -11.91 30.76 -5.07
CA GLN A 140 -11.91 30.54 -6.51
C GLN A 140 -13.34 30.59 -7.02
N LYS A 141 -13.63 31.57 -7.91
CA LYS A 141 -14.92 31.71 -8.59
C LYS A 141 -14.84 31.12 -9.99
N GLY A 142 -15.97 30.65 -10.52
CA GLY A 142 -16.06 30.20 -11.91
C GLY A 142 -15.38 28.86 -12.18
N ILE A 143 -15.36 27.93 -11.19
CA ILE A 143 -14.95 26.58 -11.44
C ILE A 143 -15.95 25.95 -12.41
N PRO A 144 -15.51 25.50 -13.62
CA PRO A 144 -16.43 24.92 -14.59
C PRO A 144 -16.99 23.58 -14.06
N ALA A 145 -18.24 23.29 -14.41
CA ALA A 145 -18.78 21.95 -14.20
C ALA A 145 -18.01 20.95 -15.09
N TRP A 146 -17.96 19.71 -14.64
CA TRP A 146 -17.40 18.66 -15.46
C TRP A 146 -18.22 18.47 -16.74
N ASN A 147 -17.54 18.35 -17.88
CA ASN A 147 -18.16 18.14 -19.20
C ASN A 147 -17.96 16.68 -19.63
N ALA A 148 -19.06 15.98 -19.86
CA ALA A 148 -19.09 14.58 -20.31
C ALA A 148 -19.13 14.42 -21.84
N ASP A 149 -19.14 15.54 -22.61
CA ASP A 149 -19.25 15.49 -24.05
C ASP A 149 -18.10 14.67 -24.67
N GLY A 150 -18.46 13.77 -25.57
CA GLY A 150 -17.50 12.89 -26.24
C GLY A 150 -17.08 11.66 -25.45
N THR A 151 -17.59 11.47 -24.22
CA THR A 151 -17.32 10.22 -23.45
C THR A 151 -18.44 9.21 -23.62
N THR A 152 -18.10 7.92 -23.54
CA THR A 152 -19.04 6.79 -23.59
C THR A 152 -18.92 5.92 -22.37
N ALA A 153 -19.98 5.22 -21.99
CA ALA A 153 -19.90 4.23 -20.91
C ALA A 153 -18.91 3.14 -21.29
N THR A 154 -18.05 2.74 -20.35
CA THR A 154 -17.11 1.63 -20.57
C THR A 154 -17.85 0.32 -20.45
N GLU A 155 -17.97 -0.43 -21.54
CA GLU A 155 -18.55 -1.78 -21.56
C GLU A 155 -17.53 -2.86 -21.17
N GLU A 156 -16.24 -2.59 -21.38
CA GLU A 156 -15.11 -3.51 -21.18
C GLU A 156 -14.48 -3.41 -19.76
N MET A 157 -15.29 -3.67 -18.73
CA MET A 157 -14.81 -3.68 -17.35
C MET A 157 -13.67 -4.67 -17.09
N VAL A 158 -13.53 -5.69 -17.93
CA VAL A 158 -12.43 -6.67 -17.84
C VAL A 158 -11.06 -6.01 -18.01
N LEU A 159 -10.94 -4.98 -18.85
CA LEU A 159 -9.68 -4.26 -19.06
C LEU A 159 -9.21 -3.56 -17.78
N ILE A 160 -10.14 -2.89 -17.10
CA ILE A 160 -9.85 -2.21 -15.84
C ILE A 160 -9.46 -3.21 -14.75
N THR A 161 -10.24 -4.29 -14.62
CA THR A 161 -10.00 -5.31 -13.59
C THR A 161 -8.68 -6.05 -13.82
N GLN A 162 -8.37 -6.37 -15.08
CA GLN A 162 -7.13 -7.06 -15.44
C GLN A 162 -5.91 -6.17 -15.21
N ASN A 163 -5.95 -4.91 -15.67
CA ASN A 163 -4.86 -3.96 -15.46
C ASN A 163 -4.62 -3.68 -13.97
N ALA A 164 -5.67 -3.61 -13.15
CA ALA A 164 -5.53 -3.46 -11.71
C ALA A 164 -4.82 -4.66 -11.06
N LYS A 165 -5.16 -5.90 -11.45
CA LYS A 165 -4.49 -7.11 -10.97
C LYS A 165 -3.03 -7.18 -11.43
N GLU A 166 -2.76 -6.85 -12.68
CA GLU A 166 -1.41 -6.84 -13.22
C GLU A 166 -0.54 -5.79 -12.50
N MET A 167 -1.10 -4.59 -12.26
CA MET A 167 -0.44 -3.55 -11.48
C MET A 167 -0.08 -4.03 -10.07
N GLN A 168 -1.00 -4.67 -9.36
CA GLN A 168 -0.77 -5.23 -8.04
C GLN A 168 0.34 -6.29 -8.05
N GLN A 169 0.37 -7.16 -9.06
CA GLN A 169 1.42 -8.18 -9.23
C GLN A 169 2.78 -7.56 -9.54
N ILE A 170 2.84 -6.55 -10.42
CA ILE A 170 4.07 -5.83 -10.72
C ILE A 170 4.64 -5.21 -9.44
N MET A 171 3.83 -4.49 -8.69
CA MET A 171 4.26 -3.83 -7.46
C MET A 171 4.71 -4.83 -6.40
N SER A 172 3.96 -5.91 -6.18
CA SER A 172 4.29 -6.94 -5.19
C SER A 172 5.58 -7.71 -5.53
N ASN A 173 5.80 -8.05 -6.81
CA ASN A 173 6.90 -8.92 -7.22
C ASN A 173 8.19 -8.17 -7.55
N TYR A 174 8.10 -6.98 -8.14
CA TYR A 174 9.27 -6.21 -8.58
C TYR A 174 9.60 -5.02 -7.69
N VAL A 175 8.59 -4.42 -7.05
CA VAL A 175 8.72 -3.18 -6.26
C VAL A 175 8.42 -3.43 -4.78
N GLY A 176 8.34 -4.70 -4.37
CA GLY A 176 8.02 -5.12 -3.01
C GLY A 176 9.13 -4.85 -1.98
N ILE A 177 9.24 -5.71 -0.98
CA ILE A 177 10.15 -5.54 0.17
C ILE A 177 11.62 -5.58 -0.25
N VAL A 178 11.99 -6.45 -1.20
CA VAL A 178 13.35 -6.57 -1.73
C VAL A 178 13.38 -6.09 -3.18
N ARG A 179 14.14 -5.04 -3.43
CA ARG A 179 14.24 -4.37 -4.73
C ARG A 179 15.62 -4.54 -5.34
N SER A 180 15.72 -4.43 -6.65
CA SER A 180 16.97 -4.32 -7.41
C SER A 180 16.72 -3.48 -8.66
N ASN A 181 17.77 -2.84 -9.20
CA ASN A 181 17.66 -2.02 -10.41
C ASN A 181 16.99 -2.79 -11.55
N LEU A 182 17.40 -4.06 -11.75
CA LEU A 182 16.82 -4.90 -12.80
C LEU A 182 15.30 -5.10 -12.63
N ARG A 183 14.83 -5.29 -11.38
CA ARG A 183 13.39 -5.44 -11.08
C ARG A 183 12.65 -4.13 -11.28
N LEU A 184 13.22 -3.01 -10.82
CA LEU A 184 12.62 -1.68 -10.95
C LEU A 184 12.51 -1.25 -12.41
N GLU A 185 13.55 -1.43 -13.21
CA GLU A 185 13.51 -1.17 -14.66
C GLU A 185 12.46 -2.02 -15.38
N ARG A 186 12.33 -3.30 -14.99
CA ARG A 186 11.32 -4.18 -15.56
C ARG A 186 9.91 -3.77 -15.17
N ALA A 187 9.71 -3.36 -13.92
CA ALA A 187 8.45 -2.82 -13.44
C ALA A 187 8.04 -1.58 -14.22
N LEU A 188 8.97 -0.64 -14.39
CA LEU A 188 8.74 0.61 -15.11
C LEU A 188 8.26 0.37 -16.55
N ARG A 189 8.95 -0.50 -17.29
CA ARG A 189 8.57 -0.83 -18.68
C ARG A 189 7.17 -1.43 -18.79
N ARG A 190 6.78 -2.29 -17.83
CA ARG A 190 5.42 -2.87 -17.79
C ARG A 190 4.38 -1.83 -17.45
N LEU A 191 4.70 -0.98 -16.49
CA LEU A 191 3.82 0.08 -16.04
C LEU A 191 3.55 1.12 -17.16
N GLU A 192 4.53 1.42 -18.00
CA GLU A 192 4.37 2.30 -19.16
C GLU A 192 3.34 1.76 -20.17
N ILE A 193 3.25 0.44 -20.35
CA ILE A 193 2.24 -0.17 -21.21
C ILE A 193 0.85 0.03 -20.60
N ILE A 194 0.69 -0.36 -19.34
CA ILE A 194 -0.59 -0.23 -18.62
C ILE A 194 -1.04 1.24 -18.57
N PHE A 195 -0.09 2.17 -18.36
CA PHE A 195 -0.39 3.61 -18.37
C PHE A 195 -0.99 4.07 -19.70
N LYS A 196 -0.36 3.71 -20.83
CA LYS A 196 -0.83 4.11 -22.16
C LYS A 196 -2.22 3.56 -22.44
N GLU A 197 -2.42 2.27 -22.20
CA GLU A 197 -3.73 1.62 -22.40
C GLU A 197 -4.82 2.23 -21.53
N ASN A 198 -4.49 2.52 -20.26
CA ASN A 198 -5.44 3.12 -19.32
C ASN A 198 -5.75 4.58 -19.66
N GLU A 199 -4.79 5.40 -20.09
CA GLU A 199 -5.04 6.78 -20.51
C GLU A 199 -5.91 6.83 -21.77
N GLU A 200 -5.69 5.94 -22.73
CA GLU A 200 -6.56 5.85 -23.91
C GLU A 200 -8.00 5.50 -23.53
N LEU A 201 -8.18 4.57 -22.61
CA LEU A 201 -9.50 4.20 -22.10
C LEU A 201 -10.13 5.35 -21.31
N TYR A 202 -9.36 5.99 -20.42
CA TYR A 202 -9.83 7.09 -19.58
C TYR A 202 -10.32 8.28 -20.39
N LEU A 203 -9.60 8.68 -21.43
CA LEU A 203 -9.96 9.82 -22.29
C LEU A 203 -11.24 9.60 -23.12
N LYS A 204 -11.59 8.35 -23.38
CA LYS A 204 -12.79 7.98 -24.17
C LYS A 204 -14.01 7.62 -23.33
N SER A 205 -13.78 7.32 -22.04
CA SER A 205 -14.82 6.78 -21.16
C SER A 205 -15.40 7.83 -20.23
N THR A 206 -16.68 7.68 -19.91
CA THR A 206 -17.25 8.35 -18.74
C THR A 206 -16.54 7.83 -17.48
N PRO A 207 -15.90 8.69 -16.67
CA PRO A 207 -15.14 8.24 -15.50
C PRO A 207 -15.99 7.41 -14.53
N THR A 208 -15.52 6.22 -14.23
CA THR A 208 -16.04 5.39 -13.15
C THR A 208 -15.07 5.40 -11.97
N LYS A 209 -15.55 4.96 -10.81
CA LYS A 209 -14.70 4.84 -9.61
C LYS A 209 -13.49 3.94 -9.90
N GLU A 210 -13.73 2.78 -10.49
CA GLU A 210 -12.72 1.76 -10.76
C GLU A 210 -11.66 2.26 -11.75
N LEU A 211 -12.06 2.98 -12.77
CA LEU A 211 -11.16 3.58 -13.76
C LEU A 211 -10.29 4.68 -13.14
N CYS A 212 -10.88 5.53 -12.30
CA CYS A 212 -10.13 6.57 -11.57
C CYS A 212 -9.15 5.95 -10.56
N GLU A 213 -9.58 4.92 -9.83
CA GLU A 213 -8.70 4.21 -8.87
C GLU A 213 -7.52 3.53 -9.57
N LEU A 214 -7.76 2.88 -10.72
CA LEU A 214 -6.69 2.30 -11.52
C LEU A 214 -5.69 3.36 -11.98
N ARG A 215 -6.18 4.48 -12.53
CA ARG A 215 -5.34 5.61 -12.95
C ARG A 215 -4.46 6.12 -11.81
N ASN A 216 -5.06 6.35 -10.65
CA ASN A 216 -4.33 6.80 -9.46
C ASN A 216 -3.29 5.77 -8.98
N MET A 217 -3.61 4.47 -9.02
CA MET A 217 -2.65 3.42 -8.68
C MET A 217 -1.44 3.40 -9.63
N ILE A 218 -1.66 3.63 -10.93
CA ILE A 218 -0.59 3.68 -11.92
C ILE A 218 0.34 4.87 -11.64
N ASP A 219 -0.22 6.06 -11.41
CA ASP A 219 0.56 7.27 -11.10
C ASP A 219 1.39 7.09 -9.83
N VAL A 220 0.78 6.59 -8.75
CA VAL A 220 1.47 6.31 -7.48
C VAL A 220 2.55 5.25 -7.66
N GLY A 221 2.25 4.17 -8.38
CA GLY A 221 3.22 3.10 -8.66
C GLY A 221 4.43 3.61 -9.45
N TYR A 222 4.21 4.45 -10.46
CA TYR A 222 5.27 5.08 -11.22
C TYR A 222 6.19 5.92 -10.32
N LEU A 223 5.61 6.76 -9.47
CA LEU A 223 6.37 7.59 -8.53
C LEU A 223 7.19 6.75 -7.55
N ILE A 224 6.61 5.69 -6.99
CA ILE A 224 7.32 4.76 -6.10
C ILE A 224 8.51 4.12 -6.79
N ILE A 225 8.36 3.66 -8.03
CA ILE A 225 9.46 3.04 -8.81
C ILE A 225 10.58 4.04 -9.07
N LYS A 226 10.24 5.29 -9.38
CA LYS A 226 11.23 6.34 -9.68
C LYS A 226 12.02 6.81 -8.47
N GLN A 227 11.45 6.71 -7.26
CA GLN A 227 12.08 7.10 -6.00
C GLN A 227 12.84 5.95 -5.30
N ALA A 228 12.63 4.73 -5.73
CA ALA A 228 13.27 3.54 -5.18
C ALA A 228 14.66 3.31 -5.79
#